data_a1ea32bfed52ece08924f315d17619ef
#
_entry.id   a1ea32bfed52ece08924f315d17619ef
#
_cell.length_a   1.000
_cell.length_b   1.000
_cell.length_c   1.000
_cell.angle_alpha   90.00
_cell.angle_beta   90.00
_cell.angle_gamma   90.00
#
_symmetry.space_group_name_H-M   'P 1'
#
loop_
_entity.id
_entity.type
_entity.pdbx_description
1 polymer ?
#
loop_
_entity_poly.entity_id
_entity_poly.type
_entity_poly.pdbx_seq_one_letter_code
_entity_poly.pdbx_strand_id
1 'polypeptide(L)'
;MAQEIKFSLLYRDMWQSSGKYVPTVDQLTEVAPAIIDMGCFARVETNGGGFEQINLLFGENPNKSVREWTQPFNDAGIQTHMLERGLNAIRMSPVPADVRKLMFQVKKKQGTDIARSFDGLNDPRNLENSIKFAKEAGMISQAALSLTVSPVHTVEYYTNLADTLIEMGADEICIKDMAGVGRPATIGKIIKNIKKRHPNTPIQYHGHAGPGFQMASILEAAHAGAEYIDAGMEPLSWGTGHADILAVQAMLKDAGFKVPDINMKAYMKVRTLTQKYMDDFLGYY
;
A
#
# COMPACT_ATOMS: atom_id res chain seq x y z
N MET A 1 -21.60 -1.38 -17.77
CA MET A 1 -20.22 -0.97 -18.12
C MET A 1 -19.26 -1.84 -17.32
N ALA A 2 -18.10 -2.24 -17.88
CA ALA A 2 -17.09 -3.00 -17.14
C ALA A 2 -16.59 -2.17 -15.95
N GLN A 3 -16.42 -2.80 -14.79
CA GLN A 3 -15.87 -2.13 -13.61
C GLN A 3 -14.41 -1.74 -13.88
N GLU A 4 -14.04 -0.51 -13.51
CA GLU A 4 -12.68 -0.02 -13.63
C GLU A 4 -11.88 -0.36 -12.36
N ILE A 5 -10.69 -0.91 -12.54
CA ILE A 5 -9.73 -1.20 -11.48
C ILE A 5 -8.51 -0.27 -11.65
N LYS A 6 -8.07 0.32 -10.55
CA LYS A 6 -6.89 1.17 -10.48
C LYS A 6 -5.77 0.46 -9.75
N PHE A 7 -4.54 0.61 -10.24
CA PHE A 7 -3.37 -0.03 -9.63
C PHE A 7 -2.61 0.91 -8.71
N SER A 8 -2.08 0.32 -7.65
CA SER A 8 -1.17 0.97 -6.70
C SER A 8 0.13 0.18 -6.62
N LEU A 9 1.26 0.84 -6.88
CA LEU A 9 2.58 0.21 -6.78
C LEU A 9 3.07 0.27 -5.33
N LEU A 10 3.47 -0.87 -4.81
CA LEU A 10 4.03 -1.01 -3.46
C LEU A 10 5.56 -0.93 -3.47
N TYR A 11 6.16 0.11 -4.09
CA TYR A 11 7.61 0.14 -4.30
C TYR A 11 8.39 0.11 -2.98
N ARG A 12 7.93 0.79 -1.93
CA ARG A 12 8.53 0.72 -0.59
C ARG A 12 8.39 -0.69 0.02
N ASP A 13 7.19 -1.28 -0.05
CA ASP A 13 6.93 -2.57 0.61
C ASP A 13 7.62 -3.74 -0.11
N MET A 14 7.73 -3.69 -1.43
CA MET A 14 8.49 -4.67 -2.22
C MET A 14 9.92 -4.85 -1.69
N TRP A 15 10.62 -3.74 -1.44
CA TRP A 15 11.96 -3.76 -0.89
C TRP A 15 12.00 -4.30 0.54
N GLN A 16 11.11 -3.80 1.39
CA GLN A 16 11.04 -4.25 2.79
C GLN A 16 10.72 -5.74 2.90
N SER A 17 9.79 -6.24 2.09
CA SER A 17 9.33 -7.62 2.16
C SER A 17 10.31 -8.62 1.55
N SER A 18 11.07 -8.21 0.54
CA SER A 18 11.98 -9.11 -0.18
C SER A 18 13.40 -9.10 0.38
N GLY A 19 13.91 -7.98 0.86
CA GLY A 19 15.31 -7.87 1.23
C GLY A 19 15.62 -7.04 2.47
N LYS A 20 14.63 -6.43 3.07
CA LYS A 20 14.79 -5.53 4.24
C LYS A 20 15.55 -4.25 3.94
N TYR A 21 15.72 -3.89 2.69
CA TYR A 21 16.39 -2.68 2.25
C TYR A 21 15.41 -1.73 1.57
N VAL A 22 15.85 -0.49 1.46
CA VAL A 22 15.22 0.53 0.62
C VAL A 22 16.36 1.16 -0.18
N PRO A 23 16.20 1.42 -1.48
CA PRO A 23 17.20 2.13 -2.25
C PRO A 23 17.55 3.50 -1.64
N THR A 24 18.74 3.99 -1.91
CA THR A 24 19.12 5.36 -1.56
C THR A 24 18.23 6.37 -2.28
N VAL A 25 18.18 7.61 -1.78
CA VAL A 25 17.36 8.65 -2.43
C VAL A 25 17.76 8.89 -3.89
N ASP A 26 19.06 8.82 -4.21
CA ASP A 26 19.55 8.96 -5.59
C ASP A 26 19.03 7.83 -6.50
N GLN A 27 19.01 6.60 -6.02
CA GLN A 27 18.44 5.44 -6.75
C GLN A 27 16.91 5.58 -6.92
N LEU A 28 16.22 6.05 -5.89
CA LEU A 28 14.77 6.29 -5.95
C LEU A 28 14.41 7.39 -6.95
N THR A 29 15.16 8.50 -6.97
CA THR A 29 14.95 9.59 -7.93
C THR A 29 15.33 9.18 -9.36
N GLU A 30 16.31 8.27 -9.53
CA GLU A 30 16.66 7.70 -10.85
C GLU A 30 15.53 6.84 -11.41
N VAL A 31 14.83 6.05 -10.59
CA VAL A 31 13.79 5.14 -11.06
C VAL A 31 12.41 5.79 -11.21
N ALA A 32 12.12 6.88 -10.50
CA ALA A 32 10.80 7.51 -10.47
C ALA A 32 10.25 7.86 -11.87
N PRO A 33 11.01 8.49 -12.78
CA PRO A 33 10.52 8.80 -14.13
C PRO A 33 10.07 7.54 -14.90
N ALA A 34 10.81 6.43 -14.76
CA ALA A 34 10.44 5.20 -15.45
C ALA A 34 9.16 4.56 -14.87
N ILE A 35 8.93 4.66 -13.55
CA ILE A 35 7.67 4.23 -12.93
C ILE A 35 6.51 5.08 -13.44
N ILE A 36 6.68 6.39 -13.55
CA ILE A 36 5.67 7.31 -14.08
C ILE A 36 5.36 6.97 -15.55
N ASP A 37 6.40 6.74 -16.36
CA ASP A 37 6.29 6.40 -17.78
C ASP A 37 5.57 5.06 -18.02
N MET A 38 5.46 4.17 -17.01
CA MET A 38 4.64 2.97 -17.13
C MET A 38 3.16 3.30 -17.38
N GLY A 39 2.67 4.45 -16.92
CA GLY A 39 1.34 4.99 -17.21
C GLY A 39 0.18 4.23 -16.58
N CYS A 40 0.43 3.26 -15.70
CA CYS A 40 -0.60 2.36 -15.18
C CYS A 40 -0.95 2.56 -13.71
N PHE A 41 -0.15 3.31 -12.95
CA PHE A 41 -0.36 3.47 -11.52
C PHE A 41 -1.12 4.74 -11.19
N ALA A 42 -2.23 4.60 -10.46
CA ALA A 42 -2.94 5.71 -9.85
C ALA A 42 -2.31 6.12 -8.50
N ARG A 43 -1.60 5.18 -7.87
CA ARG A 43 -0.98 5.34 -6.56
C ARG A 43 0.39 4.68 -6.48
N VAL A 44 1.29 5.24 -5.64
CA VAL A 44 2.58 4.65 -5.32
C VAL A 44 2.83 4.74 -3.82
N GLU A 45 3.20 3.62 -3.19
CA GLU A 45 3.66 3.62 -1.80
C GLU A 45 5.11 4.06 -1.76
N THR A 46 5.35 5.26 -1.22
CA THR A 46 6.65 5.90 -1.27
C THR A 46 7.40 5.87 0.06
N ASN A 47 6.70 5.84 1.20
CA ASN A 47 7.35 5.98 2.50
C ASN A 47 6.52 5.35 3.64
N GLY A 48 6.94 5.57 4.88
CA GLY A 48 6.30 5.04 6.08
C GLY A 48 7.19 4.08 6.85
N GLY A 49 6.60 3.25 7.67
CA GLY A 49 7.33 2.34 8.53
C GLY A 49 8.34 1.48 7.78
N GLY A 50 9.61 1.52 8.21
CA GLY A 50 10.74 0.85 7.58
C GLY A 50 11.57 1.76 6.68
N PHE A 51 10.97 2.66 5.93
CA PHE A 51 11.67 3.54 5.00
C PHE A 51 12.61 4.52 5.71
N GLU A 52 12.09 5.31 6.64
CA GLU A 52 12.88 6.33 7.34
C GLU A 52 13.97 5.73 8.24
N GLN A 53 13.75 4.54 8.81
CA GLN A 53 14.79 3.87 9.56
C GLN A 53 15.99 3.52 8.69
N ILE A 54 15.76 3.06 7.47
CA ILE A 54 16.82 2.70 6.53
C ILE A 54 17.54 3.94 5.99
N ASN A 55 16.82 5.03 5.69
CA ASN A 55 17.46 6.30 5.34
C ASN A 55 18.46 6.73 6.40
N LEU A 56 18.10 6.64 7.68
CA LEU A 56 19.01 6.98 8.77
C LEU A 56 20.23 6.06 8.83
N LEU A 57 20.09 4.77 8.52
CA LEU A 57 21.22 3.83 8.46
C LEU A 57 22.20 4.17 7.31
N PHE A 58 21.70 4.74 6.23
CA PHE A 58 22.54 5.23 5.12
C PHE A 58 23.10 6.65 5.37
N GLY A 59 22.81 7.25 6.51
CA GLY A 59 23.20 8.64 6.79
C GLY A 59 22.39 9.67 6.01
N GLU A 60 21.28 9.29 5.40
CA GLU A 60 20.36 10.18 4.69
C GLU A 60 19.43 10.90 5.65
N ASN A 61 19.03 12.13 5.29
CA ASN A 61 18.00 12.85 6.00
C ASN A 61 16.62 12.42 5.50
N PRO A 62 15.80 11.68 6.29
CA PRO A 62 14.50 11.16 5.85
C PRO A 62 13.56 12.26 5.35
N ASN A 63 13.63 13.47 5.91
CA ASN A 63 12.80 14.57 5.48
C ASN A 63 13.13 15.02 4.03
N LYS A 64 14.41 15.00 3.66
CA LYS A 64 14.85 15.26 2.28
C LYS A 64 14.48 14.10 1.38
N SER A 65 14.85 12.87 1.77
CA SER A 65 14.63 11.66 0.96
C SER A 65 13.16 11.45 0.59
N VAL A 66 12.23 11.64 1.55
CA VAL A 66 10.79 11.51 1.28
C VAL A 66 10.33 12.57 0.26
N ARG A 67 10.76 13.83 0.40
CA ARG A 67 10.37 14.91 -0.53
C ARG A 67 10.86 14.63 -1.95
N GLU A 68 12.12 14.31 -2.11
CA GLU A 68 12.73 14.07 -3.42
C GLU A 68 12.13 12.83 -4.11
N TRP A 69 11.76 11.82 -3.33
CA TRP A 69 11.12 10.63 -3.85
C TRP A 69 9.63 10.81 -4.19
N THR A 70 8.86 11.56 -3.40
CA THR A 70 7.42 11.75 -3.63
C THR A 70 7.10 12.81 -4.69
N GLN A 71 7.92 13.86 -4.80
CA GLN A 71 7.65 15.00 -5.67
C GLN A 71 7.39 14.63 -7.15
N PRO A 72 8.18 13.75 -7.80
CA PRO A 72 7.93 13.38 -9.20
C PRO A 72 6.55 12.77 -9.44
N PHE A 73 6.05 11.97 -8.48
CA PHE A 73 4.72 11.36 -8.58
C PHE A 73 3.62 12.40 -8.42
N ASN A 74 3.76 13.32 -7.45
CA ASN A 74 2.79 14.41 -7.27
C ASN A 74 2.71 15.29 -8.52
N ASP A 75 3.85 15.64 -9.12
CA ASP A 75 3.91 16.44 -10.36
C ASP A 75 3.24 15.73 -11.54
N ALA A 76 3.27 14.39 -11.56
CA ALA A 76 2.59 13.55 -12.54
C ALA A 76 1.11 13.27 -12.21
N GLY A 77 0.57 13.80 -11.11
CA GLY A 77 -0.80 13.55 -10.67
C GLY A 77 -1.05 12.15 -10.10
N ILE A 78 0.00 11.43 -9.73
CA ILE A 78 -0.07 10.11 -9.09
C ILE A 78 -0.09 10.32 -7.57
N GLN A 79 -1.11 9.77 -6.89
CA GLN A 79 -1.20 9.86 -5.44
C GLN A 79 -0.11 9.03 -4.77
N THR A 80 0.49 9.60 -3.73
CA THR A 80 1.49 8.90 -2.92
C THR A 80 0.91 8.48 -1.58
N HIS A 81 1.34 7.33 -1.08
CA HIS A 81 0.87 6.88 0.23
C HIS A 81 2.00 6.36 1.12
N MET A 82 1.76 6.46 2.43
CA MET A 82 2.63 5.93 3.46
C MET A 82 1.96 4.84 4.26
N LEU A 83 2.77 3.95 4.86
CA LEU A 83 2.32 3.01 5.90
C LEU A 83 2.55 3.61 7.28
N GLU A 84 1.48 3.70 8.08
CA GLU A 84 1.52 4.12 9.49
C GLU A 84 1.03 2.98 10.39
N ARG A 85 1.71 2.80 11.52
CA ARG A 85 1.51 1.66 12.44
C ARG A 85 0.73 2.05 13.68
N GLY A 86 -0.39 2.74 13.54
CA GLY A 86 -1.26 3.14 14.64
C GLY A 86 -0.48 3.86 15.75
N LEU A 87 -0.51 3.35 16.98
CA LEU A 87 0.19 3.97 18.13
C LEU A 87 1.70 4.15 17.91
N ASN A 88 2.31 3.34 17.05
CA ASN A 88 3.75 3.37 16.81
C ASN A 88 4.16 4.36 15.70
N ALA A 89 3.20 5.00 15.04
CA ALA A 89 3.45 5.87 13.88
C ALA A 89 4.30 5.15 12.80
N ILE A 90 5.51 5.64 12.50
CA ILE A 90 6.46 5.00 11.60
C ILE A 90 7.56 4.21 12.33
N ARG A 91 7.46 4.08 13.66
CA ARG A 91 8.46 3.40 14.52
C ARG A 91 8.04 1.97 14.89
N MET A 92 8.85 1.33 15.74
CA MET A 92 8.59 -0.01 16.30
C MET A 92 8.07 0.04 17.74
N SER A 93 7.96 1.23 18.32
CA SER A 93 7.48 1.47 19.70
C SER A 93 6.48 2.63 19.71
N PRO A 94 5.58 2.69 20.71
CA PRO A 94 4.59 3.75 20.80
C PRO A 94 5.20 5.15 20.78
N VAL A 95 4.49 6.08 20.17
CA VAL A 95 4.87 7.48 20.00
C VAL A 95 3.79 8.37 20.65
N PRO A 96 4.15 9.39 21.44
CA PRO A 96 3.19 10.33 22.01
C PRO A 96 2.26 10.95 20.96
N ALA A 97 1.03 11.22 21.34
CA ALA A 97 -0.02 11.65 20.41
C ALA A 97 0.29 12.98 19.71
N ASP A 98 0.89 13.94 20.41
CA ASP A 98 1.31 15.22 19.87
C ASP A 98 2.42 15.08 18.81
N VAL A 99 3.38 14.19 19.03
CA VAL A 99 4.43 13.85 18.07
C VAL A 99 3.83 13.14 16.84
N ARG A 100 2.86 12.24 17.03
CA ARG A 100 2.13 11.62 15.92
C ARG A 100 1.37 12.65 15.11
N LYS A 101 0.68 13.60 15.75
CA LYS A 101 -0.01 14.69 15.05
C LYS A 101 0.96 15.51 14.20
N LEU A 102 2.11 15.88 14.75
CA LEU A 102 3.16 16.60 14.01
C LEU A 102 3.66 15.76 12.82
N MET A 103 3.86 14.45 13.00
CA MET A 103 4.29 13.55 11.93
C MET A 103 3.36 13.63 10.72
N PHE A 104 2.03 13.52 10.89
CA PHE A 104 1.08 13.62 9.77
C PHE A 104 1.19 14.96 9.04
N GLN A 105 1.32 16.06 9.78
CA GLN A 105 1.51 17.39 9.17
C GLN A 105 2.81 17.46 8.35
N VAL A 106 3.90 16.90 8.86
CA VAL A 106 5.18 16.84 8.16
C VAL A 106 5.07 15.95 6.91
N LYS A 107 4.44 14.78 7.04
CA LYS A 107 4.23 13.86 5.90
C LYS A 107 3.41 14.49 4.76
N LYS A 108 2.36 15.24 5.09
CA LYS A 108 1.60 16.00 4.08
C LYS A 108 2.48 17.04 3.39
N LYS A 109 3.29 17.78 4.15
CA LYS A 109 4.25 18.76 3.59
C LYS A 109 5.37 18.12 2.76
N GLN A 110 5.64 16.84 2.98
CA GLN A 110 6.59 16.04 2.18
C GLN A 110 5.98 15.49 0.89
N GLY A 111 4.69 15.74 0.63
CA GLY A 111 3.99 15.30 -0.57
C GLY A 111 3.19 14.00 -0.41
N THR A 112 3.05 13.46 0.81
CA THR A 112 2.26 12.24 1.03
C THR A 112 0.77 12.57 1.05
N ASP A 113 -0.02 11.91 0.18
CA ASP A 113 -1.46 12.17 0.02
C ASP A 113 -2.32 11.28 0.89
N ILE A 114 -1.94 10.02 1.06
CA ILE A 114 -2.73 9.01 1.75
C ILE A 114 -1.96 8.45 2.94
N ALA A 115 -2.58 8.44 4.09
CA ALA A 115 -2.09 7.73 5.27
C ALA A 115 -2.82 6.39 5.40
N ARG A 116 -2.13 5.30 5.09
CA ARG A 116 -2.61 3.93 5.36
C ARG A 116 -2.22 3.55 6.78
N SER A 117 -3.18 3.62 7.69
CA SER A 117 -2.98 3.32 9.11
C SER A 117 -3.49 1.93 9.45
N PHE A 118 -2.69 1.12 10.14
CA PHE A 118 -3.09 -0.20 10.61
C PHE A 118 -2.76 -0.42 12.09
N ASP A 119 -3.52 -1.28 12.72
CA ASP A 119 -3.19 -1.91 14.00
C ASP A 119 -3.19 -3.43 13.83
N GLY A 120 -2.10 -4.11 14.21
CA GLY A 120 -1.98 -5.56 14.07
C GLY A 120 -2.99 -6.36 14.90
N LEU A 121 -3.56 -5.74 15.95
CA LEU A 121 -4.58 -6.31 16.82
C LEU A 121 -6.01 -5.95 16.38
N ASN A 122 -6.17 -5.09 15.37
CA ASN A 122 -7.46 -4.56 14.93
C ASN A 122 -8.27 -3.86 16.04
N ASP A 123 -7.58 -3.22 16.98
CA ASP A 123 -8.24 -2.40 18.00
C ASP A 123 -8.51 -1.00 17.45
N PRO A 124 -9.77 -0.60 17.20
CA PRO A 124 -10.08 0.68 16.59
C PRO A 124 -9.64 1.88 17.46
N ARG A 125 -9.53 1.70 18.79
CA ARG A 125 -9.02 2.75 19.70
C ARG A 125 -7.59 3.15 19.36
N ASN A 126 -6.77 2.23 18.83
CA ASN A 126 -5.40 2.49 18.42
C ASN A 126 -5.33 3.30 17.12
N LEU A 127 -6.39 3.31 16.32
CA LEU A 127 -6.48 4.02 15.04
C LEU A 127 -7.22 5.36 15.10
N GLU A 128 -7.95 5.65 16.20
CA GLU A 128 -8.74 6.87 16.33
C GLU A 128 -7.92 8.14 16.06
N ASN A 129 -6.79 8.29 16.73
CA ASN A 129 -5.91 9.43 16.52
C ASN A 129 -5.24 9.43 15.14
N SER A 130 -4.95 8.26 14.56
CA SER A 130 -4.39 8.17 13.20
C SER A 130 -5.38 8.71 12.16
N ILE A 131 -6.65 8.30 12.24
CA ILE A 131 -7.72 8.79 11.38
C ILE A 131 -7.88 10.30 11.54
N LYS A 132 -8.02 10.77 12.77
CA LYS A 132 -8.20 12.19 13.08
C LYS A 132 -7.04 13.05 12.58
N PHE A 133 -5.81 12.67 12.89
CA PHE A 133 -4.63 13.47 12.56
C PHE A 133 -4.31 13.47 11.06
N ALA A 134 -4.56 12.37 10.35
CA ALA A 134 -4.47 12.32 8.90
C ALA A 134 -5.41 13.35 8.24
N LYS A 135 -6.68 13.38 8.68
CA LYS A 135 -7.68 14.34 8.17
C LYS A 135 -7.34 15.78 8.53
N GLU A 136 -6.93 16.05 9.78
CA GLU A 136 -6.49 17.39 10.19
C GLU A 136 -5.28 17.89 9.40
N ALA A 137 -4.41 16.98 8.93
CA ALA A 137 -3.29 17.30 8.07
C ALA A 137 -3.67 17.49 6.59
N GLY A 138 -4.93 17.24 6.20
CA GLY A 138 -5.38 17.27 4.81
C GLY A 138 -4.96 16.08 3.98
N MET A 139 -4.73 14.92 4.61
CA MET A 139 -4.48 13.64 3.97
C MET A 139 -5.76 12.81 3.85
N ILE A 140 -5.80 11.92 2.89
CA ILE A 140 -6.80 10.85 2.84
C ILE A 140 -6.47 9.85 3.95
N SER A 141 -7.43 9.60 4.85
CA SER A 141 -7.32 8.61 5.90
C SER A 141 -7.78 7.25 5.38
N GLN A 142 -6.84 6.35 5.10
CA GLN A 142 -7.13 4.98 4.71
C GLN A 142 -6.90 4.05 5.91
N ALA A 143 -7.98 3.54 6.51
CA ALA A 143 -7.90 2.61 7.63
C ALA A 143 -7.78 1.16 7.13
N ALA A 144 -6.82 0.41 7.67
CA ALA A 144 -6.56 -0.95 7.23
C ALA A 144 -7.13 -1.98 8.22
N LEU A 145 -7.80 -3.00 7.67
CA LEU A 145 -8.22 -4.19 8.38
C LEU A 145 -7.08 -5.20 8.28
N SER A 146 -6.37 -5.45 9.39
CA SER A 146 -5.28 -6.44 9.46
C SER A 146 -5.85 -7.85 9.38
N LEU A 147 -5.73 -8.48 8.22
CA LEU A 147 -6.37 -9.77 7.96
C LEU A 147 -5.59 -10.91 8.61
N THR A 148 -6.30 -11.78 9.29
CA THR A 148 -5.81 -13.06 9.81
C THR A 148 -6.91 -14.10 9.77
N VAL A 149 -6.57 -15.37 10.05
CA VAL A 149 -7.49 -16.50 10.02
C VAL A 149 -7.55 -17.11 11.41
N SER A 150 -8.70 -17.03 12.05
CA SER A 150 -9.00 -17.68 13.33
C SER A 150 -10.52 -17.81 13.51
N PRO A 151 -11.01 -18.55 14.53
CA PRO A 151 -12.45 -18.64 14.81
C PRO A 151 -13.11 -17.28 15.12
N VAL A 152 -12.36 -16.28 15.58
CA VAL A 152 -12.85 -14.93 15.92
C VAL A 152 -12.91 -14.04 14.67
N HIS A 153 -11.96 -14.17 13.77
CA HIS A 153 -11.78 -13.30 12.60
C HIS A 153 -12.69 -13.72 11.45
N THR A 154 -13.99 -13.55 11.66
CA THR A 154 -15.06 -13.91 10.70
C THR A 154 -15.32 -12.79 9.70
N VAL A 155 -16.11 -13.07 8.66
CA VAL A 155 -16.59 -12.04 7.72
C VAL A 155 -17.32 -10.92 8.46
N GLU A 156 -18.18 -11.27 9.42
CA GLU A 156 -18.94 -10.29 10.20
C GLU A 156 -18.03 -9.44 11.08
N TYR A 157 -17.02 -10.04 11.72
CA TYR A 157 -16.01 -9.31 12.49
C TYR A 157 -15.37 -8.20 11.67
N TYR A 158 -14.86 -8.51 10.47
CA TYR A 158 -14.22 -7.51 9.61
C TYR A 158 -15.20 -6.48 9.05
N THR A 159 -16.44 -6.89 8.76
CA THR A 159 -17.46 -5.95 8.31
C THR A 159 -17.79 -4.93 9.40
N ASN A 160 -17.98 -5.38 10.64
CA ASN A 160 -18.28 -4.49 11.77
C ASN A 160 -17.07 -3.60 12.13
N LEU A 161 -15.85 -4.12 12.01
CA LEU A 161 -14.65 -3.31 12.18
C LEU A 161 -14.58 -2.19 11.14
N ALA A 162 -14.90 -2.48 9.87
CA ALA A 162 -14.97 -1.48 8.83
C ALA A 162 -16.02 -0.40 9.13
N ASP A 163 -17.23 -0.80 9.59
CA ASP A 163 -18.27 0.15 10.00
C ASP A 163 -17.74 1.11 11.07
N THR A 164 -17.11 0.56 12.12
CA THR A 164 -16.53 1.36 13.21
C THR A 164 -15.50 2.36 12.70
N LEU A 165 -14.56 1.94 11.83
CA LEU A 165 -13.50 2.80 11.32
C LEU A 165 -14.06 3.90 10.37
N ILE A 166 -15.08 3.58 9.59
CA ILE A 166 -15.78 4.57 8.73
C ILE A 166 -16.53 5.57 9.59
N GLU A 167 -17.23 5.13 10.65
CA GLU A 167 -17.91 6.00 11.61
C GLU A 167 -16.93 6.93 12.36
N MET A 168 -15.69 6.44 12.63
CA MET A 168 -14.60 7.28 13.16
C MET A 168 -14.08 8.31 12.16
N GLY A 169 -14.49 8.23 10.90
CA GLY A 169 -14.15 9.20 9.85
C GLY A 169 -13.08 8.75 8.87
N ALA A 170 -12.75 7.46 8.77
CA ALA A 170 -11.89 6.96 7.71
C ALA A 170 -12.53 7.24 6.33
N ASP A 171 -11.73 7.75 5.40
CA ASP A 171 -12.19 8.06 4.04
C ASP A 171 -12.21 6.81 3.16
N GLU A 172 -11.31 5.86 3.42
CA GLU A 172 -11.14 4.62 2.65
C GLU A 172 -10.83 3.43 3.57
N ILE A 173 -11.13 2.23 3.09
CA ILE A 173 -10.77 0.98 3.75
C ILE A 173 -9.74 0.20 2.93
N CYS A 174 -8.71 -0.30 3.60
CA CYS A 174 -7.76 -1.25 3.03
C CYS A 174 -7.96 -2.64 3.64
N ILE A 175 -8.22 -3.65 2.82
CA ILE A 175 -8.12 -5.04 3.26
C ILE A 175 -6.65 -5.42 3.22
N LYS A 176 -6.02 -5.55 4.39
CA LYS A 176 -4.56 -5.71 4.50
C LYS A 176 -4.20 -7.13 4.92
N ASP A 177 -3.89 -7.98 3.93
CA ASP A 177 -3.43 -9.35 4.12
C ASP A 177 -1.89 -9.41 4.15
N MET A 178 -1.32 -9.01 5.28
CA MET A 178 0.14 -8.94 5.48
C MET A 178 0.84 -10.30 5.43
N ALA A 179 0.14 -11.37 5.72
CA ALA A 179 0.70 -12.72 5.72
C ALA A 179 0.32 -13.52 4.46
N GLY A 180 -0.54 -12.97 3.59
CA GLY A 180 -1.06 -13.66 2.41
C GLY A 180 -1.97 -14.85 2.73
N VAL A 181 -2.51 -14.91 3.95
CA VAL A 181 -3.30 -16.06 4.45
C VAL A 181 -4.81 -15.92 4.20
N GLY A 182 -5.24 -14.78 3.71
CA GLY A 182 -6.65 -14.52 3.41
C GLY A 182 -7.21 -15.51 2.39
N ARG A 183 -8.34 -16.11 2.73
CA ARG A 183 -9.03 -17.01 1.79
C ARG A 183 -9.80 -16.18 0.77
N PRO A 184 -9.63 -16.43 -0.54
CA PRO A 184 -10.21 -15.60 -1.60
C PRO A 184 -11.72 -15.36 -1.42
N ALA A 185 -12.50 -16.40 -1.25
CA ALA A 185 -13.95 -16.28 -1.04
C ALA A 185 -14.33 -15.51 0.24
N THR A 186 -13.51 -15.55 1.29
CA THR A 186 -13.71 -14.77 2.52
C THR A 186 -13.48 -13.30 2.26
N ILE A 187 -12.38 -12.96 1.56
CA ILE A 187 -12.06 -11.57 1.16
C ILE A 187 -13.19 -10.99 0.31
N GLY A 188 -13.65 -11.73 -0.70
CA GLY A 188 -14.79 -11.30 -1.52
C GLY A 188 -16.05 -11.03 -0.70
N LYS A 189 -16.38 -11.90 0.27
CA LYS A 189 -17.54 -11.68 1.16
C LYS A 189 -17.39 -10.45 2.04
N ILE A 190 -16.20 -10.21 2.62
CA ILE A 190 -15.91 -9.02 3.44
C ILE A 190 -16.14 -7.77 2.62
N ILE A 191 -15.51 -7.66 1.45
CA ILE A 191 -15.62 -6.50 0.57
C ILE A 191 -17.07 -6.26 0.13
N LYS A 192 -17.76 -7.32 -0.29
CA LYS A 192 -19.16 -7.24 -0.71
C LYS A 192 -20.07 -6.73 0.41
N ASN A 193 -19.85 -7.17 1.66
CA ASN A 193 -20.61 -6.71 2.81
C ASN A 193 -20.33 -5.24 3.14
N ILE A 194 -19.06 -4.83 3.11
CA ILE A 194 -18.68 -3.42 3.30
C ILE A 194 -19.34 -2.56 2.22
N LYS A 195 -19.22 -2.94 0.94
CA LYS A 195 -19.84 -2.20 -0.17
C LYS A 195 -21.35 -2.12 -0.09
N LYS A 196 -22.01 -3.15 0.45
CA LYS A 196 -23.44 -3.12 0.68
C LYS A 196 -23.84 -2.09 1.74
N ARG A 197 -23.06 -1.92 2.82
CA ARG A 197 -23.30 -0.98 3.92
C ARG A 197 -22.81 0.44 3.58
N HIS A 198 -21.67 0.53 2.89
CA HIS A 198 -20.97 1.77 2.56
C HIS A 198 -20.59 1.82 1.06
N PRO A 199 -21.57 1.98 0.15
CA PRO A 199 -21.35 1.87 -1.29
C PRO A 199 -20.35 2.89 -1.85
N ASN A 200 -20.22 4.04 -1.20
CA ASN A 200 -19.39 5.16 -1.64
C ASN A 200 -17.96 5.14 -1.02
N THR A 201 -17.68 4.25 -0.06
CA THR A 201 -16.35 4.15 0.55
C THR A 201 -15.43 3.36 -0.37
N PRO A 202 -14.33 3.94 -0.87
CA PRO A 202 -13.37 3.22 -1.68
C PRO A 202 -12.70 2.08 -0.89
N ILE A 203 -12.48 0.94 -1.57
CA ILE A 203 -11.79 -0.21 -0.97
C ILE A 203 -10.53 -0.49 -1.78
N GLN A 204 -9.41 -0.63 -1.08
CA GLN A 204 -8.14 -1.07 -1.63
C GLN A 204 -7.79 -2.46 -1.07
N TYR A 205 -7.41 -3.38 -1.95
CA TYR A 205 -6.90 -4.68 -1.55
C TYR A 205 -5.38 -4.71 -1.57
N HIS A 206 -4.79 -5.08 -0.44
CA HIS A 206 -3.38 -5.30 -0.22
C HIS A 206 -3.14 -6.74 0.22
N GLY A 207 -2.29 -7.48 -0.46
CA GLY A 207 -1.97 -8.85 -0.07
C GLY A 207 -0.54 -9.23 -0.43
N HIS A 208 0.01 -10.21 0.30
CA HIS A 208 1.31 -10.82 0.03
C HIS A 208 1.16 -12.18 -0.67
N ALA A 209 2.15 -12.56 -1.48
CA ALA A 209 2.05 -13.72 -2.37
C ALA A 209 2.46 -15.06 -1.71
N GLY A 210 3.15 -15.02 -0.58
CA GLY A 210 3.84 -16.16 0.01
C GLY A 210 3.06 -17.49 0.04
N PRO A 211 1.85 -17.55 0.64
CA PRO A 211 1.04 -18.77 0.67
C PRO A 211 0.33 -19.13 -0.64
N GLY A 212 0.42 -18.30 -1.68
CA GLY A 212 -0.13 -18.57 -3.01
C GLY A 212 -1.60 -18.17 -3.24
N PHE A 213 -2.27 -17.54 -2.27
CA PHE A 213 -3.69 -17.14 -2.42
C PHE A 213 -3.90 -15.80 -3.12
N GLN A 214 -2.87 -14.95 -3.20
CA GLN A 214 -3.03 -13.54 -3.55
C GLN A 214 -3.73 -13.32 -4.90
N MET A 215 -3.36 -14.03 -5.97
CA MET A 215 -3.97 -13.84 -7.29
C MET A 215 -5.48 -14.12 -7.27
N ALA A 216 -5.90 -15.22 -6.65
CA ALA A 216 -7.32 -15.54 -6.48
C ALA A 216 -8.02 -14.51 -5.57
N SER A 217 -7.34 -14.02 -4.55
CA SER A 217 -7.88 -12.99 -3.65
C SER A 217 -8.04 -11.63 -4.35
N ILE A 218 -7.13 -11.25 -5.24
CA ILE A 218 -7.26 -10.06 -6.10
C ILE A 218 -8.50 -10.17 -6.98
N LEU A 219 -8.69 -11.32 -7.63
CA LEU A 219 -9.84 -11.54 -8.50
C LEU A 219 -11.17 -11.44 -7.73
N GLU A 220 -11.25 -12.10 -6.57
CA GLU A 220 -12.43 -12.04 -5.70
C GLU A 220 -12.67 -10.62 -5.14
N ALA A 221 -11.59 -9.89 -4.80
CA ALA A 221 -11.69 -8.51 -4.35
C ALA A 221 -12.25 -7.59 -5.44
N ALA A 222 -11.77 -7.75 -6.68
CA ALA A 222 -12.26 -6.99 -7.83
C ALA A 222 -13.74 -7.30 -8.10
N HIS A 223 -14.13 -8.57 -8.14
CA HIS A 223 -15.54 -8.97 -8.33
C HIS A 223 -16.47 -8.48 -7.21
N ALA A 224 -15.94 -8.32 -6.01
CA ALA A 224 -16.70 -7.82 -4.86
C ALA A 224 -16.82 -6.29 -4.78
N GLY A 225 -16.10 -5.56 -5.64
CA GLY A 225 -16.21 -4.11 -5.77
C GLY A 225 -15.02 -3.30 -5.23
N ALA A 226 -13.85 -3.92 -5.00
CA ALA A 226 -12.65 -3.14 -4.72
C ALA A 226 -12.28 -2.26 -5.93
N GLU A 227 -11.92 -1.01 -5.69
CA GLU A 227 -11.52 -0.05 -6.71
C GLU A 227 -10.02 -0.02 -6.96
N TYR A 228 -9.22 -0.31 -5.92
CA TYR A 228 -7.78 -0.26 -5.97
C TYR A 228 -7.17 -1.61 -5.64
N ILE A 229 -6.18 -2.01 -6.42
CA ILE A 229 -5.41 -3.24 -6.19
C ILE A 229 -3.94 -2.88 -6.04
N ASP A 230 -3.35 -3.32 -4.94
CA ASP A 230 -1.92 -3.23 -4.70
C ASP A 230 -1.19 -4.31 -5.48
N ALA A 231 -0.11 -3.94 -6.15
CA ALA A 231 0.73 -4.85 -6.90
C ALA A 231 2.23 -4.55 -6.70
N GLY A 232 3.03 -5.57 -6.90
CA GLY A 232 4.46 -5.47 -7.01
C GLY A 232 4.93 -5.48 -8.47
N MET A 233 6.24 -5.54 -8.66
CA MET A 233 6.85 -5.75 -9.96
C MET A 233 8.20 -6.46 -9.84
N GLU A 234 8.61 -7.15 -10.89
CA GLU A 234 9.94 -7.76 -10.91
C GLU A 234 11.08 -6.72 -10.80
N PRO A 235 12.20 -7.14 -10.18
CA PRO A 235 12.51 -8.47 -9.67
C PRO A 235 12.03 -8.76 -8.23
N LEU A 236 11.30 -7.84 -7.59
CA LEU A 236 10.85 -7.93 -6.19
C LEU A 236 9.39 -8.40 -6.03
N SER A 237 8.78 -8.91 -7.10
CA SER A 237 7.45 -9.54 -7.04
C SER A 237 7.52 -10.98 -6.57
N TRP A 238 6.36 -11.51 -6.16
CA TRP A 238 6.16 -12.89 -5.68
C TRP A 238 6.83 -13.18 -4.33
N GLY A 239 6.93 -14.44 -3.98
CA GLY A 239 7.53 -14.86 -2.71
C GLY A 239 6.90 -14.15 -1.52
N THR A 240 7.72 -13.49 -0.71
CA THR A 240 7.29 -12.69 0.44
C THR A 240 6.72 -11.31 0.04
N GLY A 241 6.92 -10.90 -1.20
CA GLY A 241 6.38 -9.65 -1.77
C GLY A 241 4.95 -9.81 -2.29
N HIS A 242 4.68 -9.15 -3.42
CA HIS A 242 3.34 -9.03 -3.99
C HIS A 242 3.31 -9.62 -5.40
N ALA A 243 2.10 -9.95 -5.90
CA ALA A 243 1.92 -10.38 -7.27
C ALA A 243 2.41 -9.32 -8.26
N ASP A 244 3.02 -9.78 -9.34
CA ASP A 244 3.52 -8.90 -10.39
C ASP A 244 2.39 -8.21 -11.14
N ILE A 245 2.56 -6.92 -11.42
CA ILE A 245 1.56 -6.09 -12.08
C ILE A 245 1.16 -6.62 -13.46
N LEU A 246 2.09 -7.26 -14.20
CA LEU A 246 1.77 -7.83 -15.52
C LEU A 246 0.80 -9.01 -15.38
N ALA A 247 1.04 -9.88 -14.42
CA ALA A 247 0.16 -11.02 -14.13
C ALA A 247 -1.22 -10.55 -13.62
N VAL A 248 -1.24 -9.56 -12.73
CA VAL A 248 -2.46 -8.95 -12.20
C VAL A 248 -3.27 -8.30 -13.32
N GLN A 249 -2.63 -7.50 -14.18
CA GLN A 249 -3.30 -6.86 -15.32
C GLN A 249 -3.89 -7.91 -16.27
N ALA A 250 -3.09 -8.91 -16.67
CA ALA A 250 -3.53 -9.94 -17.59
C ALA A 250 -4.75 -10.70 -17.07
N MET A 251 -4.72 -11.11 -15.79
CA MET A 251 -5.83 -11.81 -15.14
C MET A 251 -7.11 -10.96 -15.07
N LEU A 252 -6.99 -9.69 -14.65
CA LEU A 252 -8.16 -8.82 -14.53
C LEU A 252 -8.73 -8.44 -15.90
N LYS A 253 -7.88 -8.26 -16.93
CA LYS A 253 -8.32 -8.02 -18.31
C LYS A 253 -9.07 -9.22 -18.88
N ASP A 254 -8.56 -10.44 -18.67
CA ASP A 254 -9.23 -11.69 -19.08
C ASP A 254 -10.57 -11.87 -18.36
N ALA A 255 -10.66 -11.48 -17.09
CA ALA A 255 -11.90 -11.48 -16.31
C ALA A 255 -12.91 -10.37 -16.69
N GLY A 256 -12.58 -9.52 -17.68
CA GLY A 256 -13.49 -8.50 -18.22
C GLY A 256 -13.48 -7.16 -17.49
N PHE A 257 -12.52 -6.91 -16.60
CA PHE A 257 -12.34 -5.59 -15.97
C PHE A 257 -11.66 -4.60 -16.90
N LYS A 258 -12.00 -3.32 -16.75
CA LYS A 258 -11.25 -2.24 -17.38
C LYS A 258 -10.03 -1.92 -16.51
N VAL A 259 -8.85 -2.15 -17.05
CA VAL A 259 -7.56 -1.89 -16.39
C VAL A 259 -6.68 -1.02 -17.27
N PRO A 260 -5.78 -0.20 -16.71
CA PRO A 260 -4.84 0.61 -17.49
C PRO A 260 -3.86 -0.27 -18.27
N ASP A 261 -3.45 0.21 -19.46
CA ASP A 261 -2.37 -0.42 -20.21
C ASP A 261 -1.01 -0.11 -19.58
N ILE A 262 -0.05 -1.01 -19.77
CA ILE A 262 1.30 -0.89 -19.23
C ILE A 262 2.30 -0.62 -20.37
N ASN A 263 3.07 0.47 -20.25
CA ASN A 263 4.18 0.70 -21.14
C ASN A 263 5.32 -0.29 -20.85
N MET A 264 5.43 -1.33 -21.66
CA MET A 264 6.42 -2.42 -21.47
C MET A 264 7.87 -1.94 -21.52
N LYS A 265 8.19 -0.92 -22.32
CA LYS A 265 9.55 -0.36 -22.37
C LYS A 265 9.92 0.28 -21.03
N ALA A 266 8.99 1.01 -20.43
CA ALA A 266 9.17 1.61 -19.12
C ALA A 266 9.23 0.55 -18.01
N TYR A 267 8.35 -0.47 -18.07
CA TYR A 267 8.41 -1.61 -17.13
C TYR A 267 9.80 -2.27 -17.14
N MET A 268 10.34 -2.59 -18.32
CA MET A 268 11.67 -3.19 -18.43
C MET A 268 12.78 -2.29 -17.91
N LYS A 269 12.64 -0.96 -18.07
CA LYS A 269 13.58 0.00 -17.48
C LYS A 269 13.54 0.00 -15.96
N VAL A 270 12.35 0.04 -15.35
CA VAL A 270 12.20 -0.06 -13.88
C VAL A 270 12.78 -1.37 -13.37
N ARG A 271 12.46 -2.51 -14.02
CA ARG A 271 12.98 -3.83 -13.66
C ARG A 271 14.52 -3.85 -13.68
N THR A 272 15.14 -3.32 -14.72
CA THR A 272 16.60 -3.29 -14.87
C THR A 272 17.25 -2.41 -13.80
N LEU A 273 16.71 -1.21 -13.52
CA LEU A 273 17.21 -0.33 -12.47
C LEU A 273 17.06 -0.97 -11.09
N THR A 274 15.89 -1.56 -10.81
CA THR A 274 15.64 -2.24 -9.53
C THR A 274 16.60 -3.42 -9.34
N GLN A 275 16.89 -4.20 -10.41
CA GLN A 275 17.88 -5.27 -10.35
C GLN A 275 19.29 -4.72 -10.06
N LYS A 276 19.69 -3.65 -10.72
CA LYS A 276 20.98 -2.97 -10.45
C LYS A 276 21.10 -2.58 -8.98
N TYR A 277 20.04 -2.02 -8.39
CA TYR A 277 20.04 -1.63 -6.98
C TYR A 277 20.10 -2.84 -6.05
N MET A 278 19.45 -3.95 -6.40
CA MET A 278 19.58 -5.22 -5.66
C MET A 278 21.02 -5.73 -5.70
N ASP A 279 21.68 -5.67 -6.84
CA ASP A 279 23.05 -6.14 -7.00
C ASP A 279 24.03 -5.35 -6.11
N ASP A 280 23.75 -4.06 -5.86
CA ASP A 280 24.51 -3.24 -4.90
C ASP A 280 24.41 -3.76 -3.46
N PHE A 281 23.33 -4.48 -3.09
CA PHE A 281 23.11 -5.05 -1.76
C PHE A 281 23.54 -6.52 -1.65
N LEU A 282 23.49 -7.30 -2.73
CA LEU A 282 23.82 -8.74 -2.70
C LEU A 282 25.25 -9.03 -2.25
N GLY A 283 26.14 -8.06 -2.37
CA GLY A 283 27.50 -8.16 -1.82
C GLY A 283 27.58 -8.16 -0.28
N TYR A 284 26.46 -7.95 0.41
CA TYR A 284 26.36 -7.89 1.87
C TYR A 284 25.62 -9.09 2.48
N TYR A 285 25.25 -10.11 1.67
CA TYR A 285 24.58 -11.34 2.11
C TYR A 285 25.50 -12.54 2.02
#